data_f8fa230750efc7a70a5e4766583c9f47
#
_entry.id   f8fa230750efc7a70a5e4766583c9f47
#
_cell.length_a   1.000
_cell.length_b   1.000
_cell.length_c   1.000
_cell.angle_alpha   90.00
_cell.angle_beta   90.00
_cell.angle_gamma   90.00
#
_symmetry.space_group_name_H-M   'P 1'
#
loop_
_entity.id
_entity.type
_entity.pdbx_description
1 polymer ?
#
loop_
_entity_poly.entity_id
_entity_poly.type
_entity_poly.pdbx_seq_one_letter_code
_entity_poly.pdbx_strand_id
1 'polypeptide(L)'
;MKNRILLVAVLWMAGVIQAMACTNFIVGKAASKDGSVIVSYSADSYGMFGELYHFPAAKHEKGAMRKIFDWDSGKFLGEIKEAAETYNVIGNMNEFQVTIGETTFGGREELSDPKGIMDYGSLIYVALQRSRTAKEAIKVMTDLVKEYGYYSSGESFSIADPNEAWIMEMIGKGPDAKGAVWVAVRIPDDCIAAHANQARIHQFPLDDKENCIYSPDVISFAREKGYFDGLNKDFSFANAYCPIDFSGLRACEARVWSFYNMFCKNAGEMYLPYIEGKSKEPMPLYMKPDQKVSVRDIQWAMRDHYEGTPLDITNDVGATPYKMPYRLSPLTFEVDGQKYFNERPISTQQAAFAFVAQMRSNLPDAVGGVLWFGTDDANMMVFTPVYCCTTRQPVCYSGKIADCVTFSWDSAFWIYNWVVDMIRPRYSLMIDDMRSVQNKLEDTYADAQAGIESAAQAMYEKDPAKAKEFLTNYTEMTAQCAIDEWKKLGEYLIVKYNDGVMKKTNADSSIMRPQYEHGHAAPLVRPGYPKEFLEEIVKATGNRYKVY
;
A
#
# COMPACT_ATOMS: atom_id res chain seq x y z
N MET A 1 -57.77 12.89 -25.68
CA MET A 1 -56.43 12.80 -26.26
C MET A 1 -55.46 13.03 -25.10
N LYS A 2 -54.82 11.95 -24.60
CA LYS A 2 -53.91 11.99 -23.45
C LYS A 2 -52.48 12.12 -23.98
N ASN A 3 -51.85 13.27 -23.75
CA ASN A 3 -50.44 13.47 -24.02
C ASN A 3 -49.61 12.68 -22.99
N ARG A 4 -48.92 11.65 -23.44
CA ARG A 4 -47.88 10.97 -22.68
C ARG A 4 -46.58 11.75 -22.88
N ILE A 5 -46.15 12.46 -21.85
CA ILE A 5 -44.80 13.01 -21.75
C ILE A 5 -43.87 11.85 -21.44
N LEU A 6 -43.02 11.51 -22.41
CA LEU A 6 -41.91 10.54 -22.23
C LEU A 6 -40.79 11.25 -21.50
N LEU A 7 -40.59 10.96 -20.21
CA LEU A 7 -39.46 11.41 -19.45
C LEU A 7 -38.28 10.49 -19.83
N VAL A 8 -37.37 10.97 -20.67
CA VAL A 8 -36.11 10.29 -20.94
C VAL A 8 -35.17 10.64 -19.76
N ALA A 9 -35.05 9.71 -18.83
CA ALA A 9 -34.01 9.77 -17.82
C ALA A 9 -32.68 9.45 -18.50
N VAL A 10 -31.89 10.48 -18.79
CA VAL A 10 -30.49 10.32 -19.14
C VAL A 10 -29.77 9.90 -17.85
N LEU A 11 -29.55 8.59 -17.68
CA LEU A 11 -28.59 8.10 -16.71
C LEU A 11 -27.20 8.58 -17.15
N TRP A 12 -26.73 9.62 -16.51
CA TRP A 12 -25.29 9.86 -16.44
C TRP A 12 -24.67 8.69 -15.67
N MET A 13 -24.16 7.69 -16.39
CA MET A 13 -23.14 6.81 -15.83
C MET A 13 -21.86 7.67 -15.70
N ALA A 14 -21.78 8.43 -14.61
CA ALA A 14 -20.48 8.82 -14.09
C ALA A 14 -19.82 7.48 -13.72
N GLY A 15 -18.92 6.99 -14.57
CA GLY A 15 -18.00 5.95 -14.21
C GLY A 15 -17.29 6.44 -12.96
N VAL A 16 -17.62 5.87 -11.81
CA VAL A 16 -16.80 5.99 -10.61
C VAL A 16 -15.52 5.29 -11.00
N ILE A 17 -14.52 6.05 -11.47
CA ILE A 17 -13.14 5.58 -11.45
C ILE A 17 -12.93 5.24 -9.98
N GLN A 18 -12.92 3.96 -9.66
CA GLN A 18 -12.47 3.49 -8.36
C GLN A 18 -11.03 3.98 -8.25
N ALA A 19 -10.85 5.09 -7.55
CA ALA A 19 -9.54 5.65 -7.32
C ALA A 19 -8.76 4.61 -6.52
N MET A 20 -7.88 3.88 -7.19
CA MET A 20 -6.82 3.12 -6.54
C MET A 20 -6.02 4.11 -5.71
N ALA A 21 -5.89 3.83 -4.45
CA ALA A 21 -5.37 4.79 -3.49
C ALA A 21 -4.25 4.16 -2.67
N CYS A 22 -3.11 3.96 -3.30
CA CYS A 22 -1.91 3.30 -2.77
C CYS A 22 -1.04 4.26 -1.94
N THR A 23 -0.13 3.71 -1.12
CA THR A 23 0.84 4.49 -0.34
C THR A 23 2.20 3.81 -0.38
N ASN A 24 3.26 4.57 -0.66
CA ASN A 24 4.64 4.10 -0.70
C ASN A 24 5.54 4.94 0.19
N PHE A 25 6.46 4.26 0.92
CA PHE A 25 7.57 4.88 1.64
C PHE A 25 8.89 4.32 1.15
N ILE A 26 9.92 5.15 1.17
CA ILE A 26 11.30 4.79 0.81
C ILE A 26 12.21 5.21 1.96
N VAL A 27 13.15 4.35 2.32
CA VAL A 27 14.25 4.66 3.23
C VAL A 27 15.56 4.34 2.52
N GLY A 28 16.40 5.36 2.36
CA GLY A 28 17.73 5.21 1.77
C GLY A 28 18.66 4.40 2.65
N LYS A 29 19.66 3.80 2.05
CA LYS A 29 20.62 2.88 2.68
C LYS A 29 21.30 3.43 3.94
N ALA A 30 21.69 4.71 3.93
CA ALA A 30 22.31 5.36 5.08
C ALA A 30 21.29 5.90 6.11
N ALA A 31 20.03 6.05 5.72
CA ALA A 31 18.93 6.42 6.61
C ALA A 31 18.40 5.23 7.40
N SER A 32 18.61 4.00 6.95
CA SER A 32 18.14 2.79 7.64
C SER A 32 19.06 2.36 8.79
N LYS A 33 18.50 1.64 9.79
CA LYS A 33 19.24 1.16 10.97
C LYS A 33 20.26 0.07 10.64
N ASP A 34 19.96 -0.79 9.68
CA ASP A 34 20.75 -1.98 9.32
C ASP A 34 21.51 -1.84 7.99
N GLY A 35 21.44 -0.67 7.36
CA GLY A 35 22.09 -0.40 6.07
C GLY A 35 21.34 -0.99 4.87
N SER A 36 20.10 -1.46 5.04
CA SER A 36 19.24 -1.88 3.94
C SER A 36 18.62 -0.67 3.23
N VAL A 37 18.29 -0.82 1.96
CA VAL A 37 17.30 0.02 1.30
C VAL A 37 15.92 -0.55 1.63
N ILE A 38 14.95 0.30 2.03
CA ILE A 38 13.61 -0.13 2.39
C ILE A 38 12.59 0.56 1.49
N VAL A 39 11.63 -0.23 0.97
CA VAL A 39 10.47 0.28 0.23
C VAL A 39 9.21 -0.36 0.79
N SER A 40 8.19 0.44 1.10
CA SER A 40 6.87 -0.10 1.43
C SER A 40 5.83 0.25 0.37
N TYR A 41 4.77 -0.55 0.32
CA TYR A 41 3.64 -0.34 -0.55
C TYR A 41 2.37 -0.91 0.07
N SER A 42 1.25 -0.21 -0.06
CA SER A 42 -0.09 -0.75 0.11
C SER A 42 -0.88 -0.61 -1.18
N ALA A 43 -1.49 -1.69 -1.62
CA ALA A 43 -2.41 -1.71 -2.76
C ALA A 43 -3.84 -1.52 -2.25
N ASP A 44 -4.36 -0.29 -2.40
CA ASP A 44 -5.64 0.08 -1.80
C ASP A 44 -6.71 0.25 -2.87
N SER A 45 -7.57 -0.75 -3.03
CA SER A 45 -8.68 -0.70 -3.98
C SER A 45 -9.87 -1.50 -3.46
N TYR A 46 -11.06 -0.87 -3.43
CA TYR A 46 -12.28 -1.58 -3.05
C TYR A 46 -12.57 -2.74 -4.02
N GLY A 47 -12.82 -3.92 -3.46
CA GLY A 47 -13.12 -5.13 -4.23
C GLY A 47 -11.92 -5.86 -4.81
N MET A 48 -10.69 -5.39 -4.58
CA MET A 48 -9.47 -6.10 -4.94
C MET A 48 -9.20 -7.23 -3.95
N PHE A 49 -8.82 -8.39 -4.46
CA PHE A 49 -8.36 -9.53 -3.65
C PHE A 49 -6.85 -9.42 -3.42
N GLY A 50 -6.43 -9.57 -2.16
CA GLY A 50 -5.02 -9.55 -1.80
C GLY A 50 -4.37 -10.92 -1.98
N GLU A 51 -3.37 -10.99 -2.85
CA GLU A 51 -2.54 -12.19 -3.04
C GLU A 51 -1.06 -11.86 -3.21
N LEU A 52 -0.22 -12.84 -2.97
CA LEU A 52 1.22 -12.77 -3.22
C LEU A 52 1.50 -13.36 -4.61
N TYR A 53 1.71 -12.53 -5.62
CA TYR A 53 1.97 -12.99 -6.99
C TYR A 53 3.30 -13.74 -7.08
N HIS A 54 3.37 -14.75 -7.93
CA HIS A 54 4.60 -15.50 -8.20
C HIS A 54 4.76 -15.77 -9.69
N PHE A 55 5.88 -15.32 -10.23
CA PHE A 55 6.31 -15.56 -11.61
C PHE A 55 7.65 -16.30 -11.57
N PRO A 56 7.69 -17.60 -11.81
CA PRO A 56 8.93 -18.37 -11.74
C PRO A 56 9.90 -17.99 -12.86
N ALA A 57 11.21 -18.11 -12.59
CA ALA A 57 12.23 -17.95 -13.62
C ALA A 57 12.00 -18.94 -14.76
N ALA A 58 12.19 -18.49 -16.00
CA ALA A 58 11.98 -19.32 -17.18
C ALA A 58 12.94 -18.95 -18.33
N LYS A 59 13.19 -19.92 -19.22
CA LYS A 59 13.81 -19.70 -20.53
C LYS A 59 12.74 -19.81 -21.61
N HIS A 60 12.80 -18.92 -22.57
CA HIS A 60 11.80 -18.81 -23.63
C HIS A 60 12.42 -19.07 -25.01
N GLU A 61 11.62 -19.61 -25.89
CA GLU A 61 12.05 -19.84 -27.29
C GLU A 61 12.22 -18.51 -28.02
N LYS A 62 13.10 -18.54 -29.05
CA LYS A 62 13.32 -17.35 -29.90
C LYS A 62 12.02 -16.94 -30.59
N GLY A 63 11.63 -15.69 -30.39
CA GLY A 63 10.40 -15.12 -30.98
C GLY A 63 9.14 -15.37 -30.16
N ALA A 64 9.26 -15.90 -28.95
CA ALA A 64 8.12 -16.00 -28.02
C ALA A 64 7.47 -14.64 -27.80
N MET A 65 6.14 -14.65 -27.68
CA MET A 65 5.32 -13.47 -27.41
C MET A 65 4.61 -13.62 -26.07
N ARG A 66 4.51 -12.53 -25.33
CA ARG A 66 3.80 -12.44 -24.05
C ARG A 66 2.52 -11.66 -24.23
N LYS A 67 1.39 -12.24 -23.82
CA LYS A 67 0.11 -11.54 -23.74
C LYS A 67 0.09 -10.57 -22.55
N ILE A 68 -0.40 -9.38 -22.80
CA ILE A 68 -0.58 -8.35 -21.79
C ILE A 68 -2.08 -8.14 -21.56
N PHE A 69 -2.47 -8.14 -20.30
CA PHE A 69 -3.81 -7.88 -19.85
C PHE A 69 -3.77 -6.70 -18.89
N ASP A 70 -4.73 -5.81 -18.98
CA ASP A 70 -4.94 -4.75 -18.00
C ASP A 70 -5.06 -5.36 -16.59
N TRP A 71 -4.24 -4.90 -15.69
CA TRP A 71 -4.07 -5.48 -14.36
C TRP A 71 -5.38 -5.52 -13.56
N ASP A 72 -6.16 -4.43 -13.64
CA ASP A 72 -7.38 -4.29 -12.85
C ASP A 72 -8.57 -5.04 -13.43
N SER A 73 -8.79 -4.93 -14.74
CA SER A 73 -9.98 -5.48 -15.39
C SER A 73 -9.77 -6.84 -16.06
N GLY A 74 -8.52 -7.26 -16.25
CA GLY A 74 -8.19 -8.47 -17.03
C GLY A 74 -8.44 -8.34 -18.53
N LYS A 75 -8.70 -7.12 -19.05
CA LYS A 75 -8.88 -6.86 -20.46
C LYS A 75 -7.60 -7.15 -21.24
N PHE A 76 -7.69 -7.93 -22.31
CA PHE A 76 -6.55 -8.15 -23.22
C PHE A 76 -6.18 -6.85 -23.94
N LEU A 77 -4.92 -6.42 -23.80
CA LEU A 77 -4.40 -5.19 -24.40
C LEU A 77 -3.57 -5.45 -25.64
N GLY A 78 -2.85 -6.57 -25.71
CA GLY A 78 -1.99 -6.90 -26.84
C GLY A 78 -0.89 -7.90 -26.48
N GLU A 79 0.13 -7.96 -27.30
CA GLU A 79 1.28 -8.85 -27.12
C GLU A 79 2.59 -8.06 -27.24
N ILE A 80 3.57 -8.44 -26.44
CA ILE A 80 4.94 -7.90 -26.48
C ILE A 80 5.93 -9.05 -26.75
N LYS A 81 7.11 -8.74 -27.24
CA LYS A 81 8.20 -9.72 -27.35
C LYS A 81 8.60 -10.20 -25.96
N GLU A 82 8.69 -11.53 -25.79
CA GLU A 82 9.22 -12.11 -24.56
C GLU A 82 10.75 -12.06 -24.54
N ALA A 83 11.33 -11.89 -23.33
CA ALA A 83 12.77 -12.00 -23.14
C ALA A 83 13.21 -13.46 -23.28
N ALA A 84 14.46 -13.70 -23.72
CA ALA A 84 14.98 -15.07 -23.83
C ALA A 84 15.06 -15.79 -22.47
N GLU A 85 15.21 -15.02 -21.39
CA GLU A 85 15.24 -15.49 -20.01
C GLU A 85 14.48 -14.48 -19.14
N THR A 86 13.66 -14.98 -18.22
CA THR A 86 12.95 -14.19 -17.21
C THR A 86 13.34 -14.65 -15.82
N TYR A 87 13.43 -13.71 -14.88
CA TYR A 87 13.84 -13.96 -13.50
C TYR A 87 12.66 -14.34 -12.60
N ASN A 88 12.96 -15.02 -11.48
CA ASN A 88 11.97 -15.33 -10.47
C ASN A 88 11.50 -14.04 -9.78
N VAL A 89 10.19 -13.88 -9.67
CA VAL A 89 9.55 -12.75 -8.96
C VAL A 89 8.57 -13.32 -7.94
N ILE A 90 8.65 -12.85 -6.71
CA ILE A 90 7.69 -13.15 -5.64
C ILE A 90 7.14 -11.84 -5.06
N GLY A 91 5.83 -11.67 -5.12
CA GLY A 91 5.22 -10.36 -4.84
C GLY A 91 5.83 -9.28 -5.75
N ASN A 92 6.22 -8.18 -5.16
CA ASN A 92 6.82 -7.05 -5.88
C ASN A 92 8.36 -7.02 -5.83
N MET A 93 9.01 -8.17 -5.58
CA MET A 93 10.46 -8.30 -5.52
C MET A 93 10.95 -9.48 -6.38
N ASN A 94 12.06 -9.29 -7.08
CA ASN A 94 12.70 -10.37 -7.84
C ASN A 94 13.89 -10.99 -7.09
N GLU A 95 14.45 -12.08 -7.64
CA GLU A 95 15.55 -12.83 -7.04
C GLU A 95 16.88 -12.06 -6.93
N PHE A 96 16.99 -10.86 -7.53
CA PHE A 96 18.11 -9.92 -7.39
C PHE A 96 17.77 -8.77 -6.42
N GLN A 97 16.71 -8.90 -5.62
CA GLN A 97 16.24 -7.88 -4.68
C GLN A 97 15.73 -6.59 -5.34
N VAL A 98 15.52 -6.55 -6.65
CA VAL A 98 14.86 -5.40 -7.27
C VAL A 98 13.41 -5.37 -6.83
N THR A 99 12.96 -4.24 -6.34
CA THR A 99 11.59 -4.04 -5.82
C THR A 99 10.93 -2.87 -6.53
N ILE A 100 9.65 -3.03 -6.89
CA ILE A 100 8.85 -1.97 -7.50
C ILE A 100 7.50 -1.88 -6.77
N GLY A 101 7.20 -0.71 -6.20
CA GLY A 101 5.87 -0.32 -5.71
C GLY A 101 5.33 0.83 -6.55
N GLU A 102 4.04 1.15 -6.42
CA GLU A 102 3.45 2.23 -7.21
C GLU A 102 2.37 3.01 -6.44
N THR A 103 1.98 4.17 -6.97
CA THR A 103 0.74 4.87 -6.63
C THR A 103 0.20 5.60 -7.86
N THR A 104 -1.04 5.34 -8.23
CA THR A 104 -1.72 6.03 -9.33
C THR A 104 -2.02 7.48 -8.94
N PHE A 105 -1.44 8.45 -9.62
CA PHE A 105 -1.79 9.86 -9.42
C PHE A 105 -2.85 10.38 -10.42
N GLY A 106 -3.20 9.59 -11.42
CA GLY A 106 -4.16 9.96 -12.46
C GLY A 106 -3.61 11.02 -13.40
N GLY A 107 -3.57 12.28 -12.95
CA GLY A 107 -3.07 13.40 -13.73
C GLY A 107 -4.07 13.88 -14.78
N ARG A 108 -3.60 14.31 -15.94
CA ARG A 108 -4.43 14.83 -17.02
C ARG A 108 -5.09 13.70 -17.79
N GLU A 109 -6.43 13.60 -17.72
CA GLU A 109 -7.23 12.52 -18.33
C GLU A 109 -7.03 12.42 -19.85
N GLU A 110 -6.84 13.56 -20.54
CA GLU A 110 -6.62 13.62 -21.99
C GLU A 110 -5.31 12.96 -22.45
N LEU A 111 -4.42 12.61 -21.50
CA LEU A 111 -3.16 11.93 -21.78
C LEU A 111 -3.26 10.40 -21.70
N SER A 112 -4.41 9.85 -21.36
CA SER A 112 -4.66 8.41 -21.42
C SER A 112 -4.67 7.91 -22.88
N ASP A 113 -3.98 6.80 -23.14
CA ASP A 113 -3.95 6.16 -24.46
C ASP A 113 -4.64 4.79 -24.44
N PRO A 114 -5.92 4.68 -24.89
CA PRO A 114 -6.64 3.42 -24.91
C PRO A 114 -6.08 2.38 -25.91
N LYS A 115 -5.10 2.74 -26.71
CA LYS A 115 -4.40 1.87 -27.67
C LYS A 115 -3.06 1.38 -27.12
N GLY A 116 -2.60 1.92 -25.99
CA GLY A 116 -1.40 1.46 -25.31
C GLY A 116 -1.51 -0.01 -24.92
N ILE A 117 -0.40 -0.74 -24.93
CA ILE A 117 -0.36 -2.16 -24.56
C ILE A 117 0.13 -2.34 -23.13
N MET A 118 1.06 -1.49 -22.67
CA MET A 118 1.63 -1.62 -21.33
C MET A 118 0.77 -0.84 -20.32
N ASP A 119 0.15 -1.56 -19.39
CA ASP A 119 -0.45 -0.99 -18.19
C ASP A 119 0.56 -0.95 -17.03
N TYR A 120 0.23 -0.24 -15.95
CA TYR A 120 1.14 -0.06 -14.81
C TYR A 120 1.54 -1.37 -14.14
N GLY A 121 0.59 -2.29 -13.91
CA GLY A 121 0.84 -3.57 -13.25
C GLY A 121 1.69 -4.50 -14.10
N SER A 122 1.38 -4.62 -15.41
CA SER A 122 2.23 -5.38 -16.34
C SER A 122 3.63 -4.80 -16.44
N LEU A 123 3.79 -3.46 -16.40
CA LEU A 123 5.12 -2.83 -16.38
C LEU A 123 5.93 -3.27 -15.17
N ILE A 124 5.34 -3.29 -13.97
CA ILE A 124 6.00 -3.73 -12.74
C ILE A 124 6.55 -5.15 -12.92
N TYR A 125 5.68 -6.10 -13.24
CA TYR A 125 6.09 -7.51 -13.24
C TYR A 125 6.99 -7.87 -14.41
N VAL A 126 6.80 -7.25 -15.59
CA VAL A 126 7.70 -7.45 -16.75
C VAL A 126 9.08 -6.84 -16.47
N ALA A 127 9.15 -5.68 -15.82
CA ALA A 127 10.43 -5.08 -15.45
C ALA A 127 11.16 -5.92 -14.39
N LEU A 128 10.46 -6.40 -13.36
CA LEU A 128 11.03 -7.29 -12.34
C LEU A 128 11.58 -8.59 -12.96
N GLN A 129 10.90 -9.16 -13.95
CA GLN A 129 11.35 -10.36 -14.65
C GLN A 129 12.55 -10.13 -15.58
N ARG A 130 12.93 -8.87 -15.86
CA ARG A 130 13.93 -8.52 -16.89
C ARG A 130 15.07 -7.61 -16.37
N SER A 131 15.12 -7.31 -15.08
CA SER A 131 16.12 -6.39 -14.50
C SER A 131 16.85 -7.00 -13.31
N ARG A 132 18.11 -6.57 -13.10
CA ARG A 132 18.94 -6.94 -11.96
C ARG A 132 19.27 -5.75 -11.07
N THR A 133 18.95 -4.54 -11.51
CA THR A 133 19.16 -3.29 -10.76
C THR A 133 17.99 -2.35 -10.95
N ALA A 134 17.86 -1.37 -10.07
CA ALA A 134 16.84 -0.33 -10.17
C ALA A 134 16.94 0.45 -11.49
N LYS A 135 18.14 0.82 -11.92
CA LYS A 135 18.37 1.51 -13.21
C LYS A 135 17.99 0.65 -14.41
N GLU A 136 18.28 -0.66 -14.38
CA GLU A 136 17.82 -1.57 -15.43
C GLU A 136 16.30 -1.66 -15.47
N ALA A 137 15.62 -1.71 -14.31
CA ALA A 137 14.16 -1.72 -14.25
C ALA A 137 13.57 -0.46 -14.88
N ILE A 138 14.07 0.74 -14.53
CA ILE A 138 13.65 2.00 -15.14
C ILE A 138 13.82 1.95 -16.66
N LYS A 139 14.97 1.45 -17.13
CA LYS A 139 15.24 1.32 -18.56
C LYS A 139 14.26 0.37 -19.25
N VAL A 140 14.00 -0.81 -18.68
CA VAL A 140 13.04 -1.78 -19.22
C VAL A 140 11.64 -1.17 -19.30
N MET A 141 11.16 -0.52 -18.23
CA MET A 141 9.84 0.11 -18.20
C MET A 141 9.71 1.18 -19.30
N THR A 142 10.69 2.06 -19.40
CA THR A 142 10.67 3.19 -20.35
C THR A 142 10.83 2.73 -21.80
N ASP A 143 11.63 1.69 -22.07
CA ASP A 143 11.74 1.08 -23.41
C ASP A 143 10.43 0.40 -23.82
N LEU A 144 9.78 -0.31 -22.91
CA LEU A 144 8.49 -0.97 -23.16
C LEU A 144 7.39 0.03 -23.52
N VAL A 145 7.23 1.11 -22.75
CA VAL A 145 6.19 2.11 -23.06
C VAL A 145 6.51 2.86 -24.36
N LYS A 146 7.78 3.05 -24.69
CA LYS A 146 8.20 3.63 -25.97
C LYS A 146 7.85 2.73 -27.14
N GLU A 147 8.09 1.40 -27.02
CA GLU A 147 7.83 0.44 -28.09
C GLU A 147 6.35 0.08 -28.21
N TYR A 148 5.62 -0.08 -27.10
CA TYR A 148 4.27 -0.64 -27.07
C TYR A 148 3.17 0.34 -26.67
N GLY A 149 3.50 1.56 -26.21
CA GLY A 149 2.54 2.54 -25.71
C GLY A 149 2.18 2.29 -24.25
N TYR A 150 1.57 3.27 -23.60
CA TYR A 150 1.21 3.25 -22.19
C TYR A 150 -0.30 3.41 -22.02
N TYR A 151 -0.95 2.42 -21.41
CA TYR A 151 -2.40 2.31 -21.30
C TYR A 151 -2.98 3.01 -20.07
N SER A 152 -2.25 2.98 -18.94
CA SER A 152 -2.76 3.49 -17.67
C SER A 152 -2.75 5.03 -17.59
N SER A 153 -3.40 5.56 -16.57
CA SER A 153 -3.28 6.97 -16.17
C SER A 153 -1.88 7.27 -15.58
N GLY A 154 -1.67 8.46 -15.01
CA GLY A 154 -0.38 8.81 -14.44
C GLY A 154 -0.02 7.99 -13.19
N GLU A 155 1.24 7.54 -13.12
CA GLU A 155 1.77 6.68 -12.07
C GLU A 155 3.07 7.19 -11.48
N SER A 156 3.21 7.07 -10.15
CA SER A 156 4.48 7.19 -9.43
C SER A 156 4.96 5.79 -9.04
N PHE A 157 6.20 5.46 -9.37
CA PHE A 157 6.83 4.18 -9.03
C PHE A 157 7.97 4.39 -8.04
N SER A 158 7.98 3.61 -6.95
CA SER A 158 9.17 3.39 -6.12
C SER A 158 9.96 2.23 -6.72
N ILE A 159 11.16 2.47 -7.21
CA ILE A 159 12.02 1.46 -7.85
C ILE A 159 13.32 1.39 -7.08
N ALA A 160 13.66 0.24 -6.52
CA ALA A 160 14.84 0.11 -5.66
C ALA A 160 15.54 -1.24 -5.84
N ASP A 161 16.82 -1.23 -5.44
CA ASP A 161 17.66 -2.41 -5.26
C ASP A 161 18.49 -2.26 -3.95
N PRO A 162 19.39 -3.19 -3.58
CA PRO A 162 20.17 -3.08 -2.36
C PRO A 162 21.11 -1.85 -2.25
N ASN A 163 21.27 -1.07 -3.31
CA ASN A 163 22.23 0.01 -3.38
C ASN A 163 21.60 1.39 -3.57
N GLU A 164 20.42 1.46 -4.20
CA GLU A 164 19.78 2.74 -4.51
C GLU A 164 18.25 2.62 -4.58
N ALA A 165 17.58 3.75 -4.41
CA ALA A 165 16.13 3.88 -4.57
C ALA A 165 15.79 5.10 -5.42
N TRP A 166 14.73 4.99 -6.22
CA TRP A 166 14.25 5.99 -7.16
C TRP A 166 12.74 6.20 -7.02
N ILE A 167 12.29 7.43 -7.23
CA ILE A 167 10.89 7.71 -7.57
C ILE A 167 10.86 8.05 -9.05
N MET A 168 10.04 7.31 -9.83
CA MET A 168 9.77 7.61 -11.23
C MET A 168 8.31 7.98 -11.39
N GLU A 169 8.05 9.13 -11.99
CA GLU A 169 6.70 9.58 -12.35
C GLU A 169 6.53 9.53 -13.86
N MET A 170 5.42 8.93 -14.30
CA MET A 170 5.14 8.64 -15.71
C MET A 170 3.68 8.93 -16.03
N ILE A 171 3.42 9.49 -17.22
CA ILE A 171 2.07 9.67 -17.78
C ILE A 171 2.09 9.50 -19.29
N GLY A 172 1.02 8.99 -19.86
CA GLY A 172 0.87 8.81 -21.30
C GLY A 172 0.92 10.13 -22.10
N LYS A 173 0.90 10.01 -23.41
CA LYS A 173 0.89 11.16 -24.35
C LYS A 173 -0.47 11.38 -25.02
N GLY A 174 -1.47 10.61 -24.63
CA GLY A 174 -2.80 10.64 -25.24
C GLY A 174 -2.90 9.80 -26.51
N PRO A 175 -4.10 9.70 -27.10
CA PRO A 175 -4.41 8.77 -28.18
C PRO A 175 -3.68 9.06 -29.50
N ASP A 176 -3.13 10.28 -29.64
CA ASP A 176 -2.47 10.76 -30.87
C ASP A 176 -0.96 10.57 -30.88
N ALA A 177 -0.35 10.24 -29.72
CA ALA A 177 1.10 10.08 -29.59
C ALA A 177 1.46 8.86 -28.73
N LYS A 178 2.18 7.92 -29.32
CA LYS A 178 2.59 6.69 -28.64
C LYS A 178 3.64 6.94 -27.56
N GLY A 179 3.52 6.24 -26.43
CA GLY A 179 4.50 6.25 -25.35
C GLY A 179 4.08 7.08 -24.16
N ALA A 180 5.06 7.49 -23.37
CA ALA A 180 4.86 8.26 -22.15
C ALA A 180 5.92 9.36 -22.01
N VAL A 181 5.62 10.40 -21.24
CA VAL A 181 6.61 11.29 -20.64
C VAL A 181 6.85 10.88 -19.20
N TRP A 182 8.09 10.98 -18.75
CA TRP A 182 8.47 10.49 -17.43
C TRP A 182 9.73 11.19 -16.91
N VAL A 183 9.88 11.19 -15.60
CA VAL A 183 11.08 11.61 -14.88
C VAL A 183 11.33 10.66 -13.71
N ALA A 184 12.60 10.27 -13.48
CA ALA A 184 13.02 9.46 -12.35
C ALA A 184 14.12 10.19 -11.58
N VAL A 185 13.93 10.32 -10.27
CA VAL A 185 14.86 10.98 -9.35
C VAL A 185 15.35 9.97 -8.31
N ARG A 186 16.67 9.87 -8.16
CA ARG A 186 17.31 9.05 -7.12
C ARG A 186 17.11 9.69 -5.76
N ILE A 187 16.70 8.88 -4.79
CA ILE A 187 16.59 9.32 -3.40
C ILE A 187 17.97 9.24 -2.74
N PRO A 188 18.47 10.30 -2.11
CA PRO A 188 19.76 10.26 -1.42
C PRO A 188 19.78 9.19 -0.33
N ASP A 189 20.93 8.55 -0.15
CA ASP A 189 21.08 7.40 0.74
C ASP A 189 20.75 7.72 2.21
N ASP A 190 20.91 8.97 2.63
CA ASP A 190 20.63 9.43 4.01
C ASP A 190 19.24 10.05 4.18
N CYS A 191 18.35 9.87 3.20
CA CYS A 191 17.01 10.44 3.18
C CYS A 191 15.91 9.38 3.20
N ILE A 192 14.71 9.83 3.57
CA ILE A 192 13.44 9.13 3.40
C ILE A 192 12.58 9.88 2.37
N ALA A 193 11.69 9.16 1.70
CA ALA A 193 10.74 9.72 0.75
C ALA A 193 9.40 8.99 0.82
N ALA A 194 8.35 9.62 0.31
CA ALA A 194 7.03 9.03 0.22
C ALA A 194 6.27 9.57 -1.00
N HIS A 195 5.35 8.77 -1.52
CA HIS A 195 4.33 9.22 -2.47
C HIS A 195 3.02 8.48 -2.24
N ALA A 196 1.91 9.13 -2.56
CA ALA A 196 0.58 8.64 -2.23
C ALA A 196 -0.47 9.26 -3.16
N ASN A 197 -0.53 8.80 -4.42
CA ASN A 197 -1.50 9.20 -5.45
C ASN A 197 -1.47 10.69 -5.86
N GLN A 198 -0.31 11.33 -5.75
CA GLN A 198 -0.04 12.67 -6.26
C GLN A 198 1.36 12.69 -6.85
N ALA A 199 1.54 13.26 -8.03
CA ALA A 199 2.87 13.51 -8.58
C ALA A 199 3.60 14.55 -7.71
N ARG A 200 4.85 14.27 -7.31
CA ARG A 200 5.62 15.05 -6.35
C ARG A 200 6.96 15.55 -6.87
N ILE A 201 7.38 15.13 -8.07
CA ILE A 201 8.59 15.64 -8.70
C ILE A 201 8.26 17.01 -9.30
N HIS A 202 8.65 18.08 -8.60
CA HIS A 202 8.57 19.44 -9.07
C HIS A 202 9.73 19.76 -10.01
N GLN A 203 10.60 20.69 -9.65
CA GLN A 203 11.85 20.93 -10.39
C GLN A 203 12.82 19.80 -10.15
N PHE A 204 13.55 19.43 -11.17
CA PHE A 204 14.57 18.37 -11.11
C PHE A 204 15.84 18.79 -11.87
N PRO A 205 17.02 18.26 -11.49
CA PRO A 205 18.28 18.62 -12.14
C PRO A 205 18.33 18.12 -13.59
N LEU A 206 18.55 19.03 -14.54
CA LEU A 206 18.58 18.70 -15.97
C LEU A 206 19.95 18.13 -16.41
N ASP A 207 21.02 18.41 -15.65
CA ASP A 207 22.40 18.08 -16.01
C ASP A 207 23.00 16.93 -15.16
N ASP A 208 22.28 16.43 -14.14
CA ASP A 208 22.72 15.35 -13.27
C ASP A 208 22.14 14.00 -13.70
N LYS A 209 22.75 13.39 -14.72
CA LYS A 209 22.29 12.09 -15.27
C LYS A 209 22.54 10.89 -14.33
N GLU A 210 23.29 11.07 -13.27
CA GLU A 210 23.53 10.04 -12.26
C GLU A 210 22.34 9.92 -11.32
N ASN A 211 21.75 11.05 -10.92
CA ASN A 211 20.67 11.12 -9.93
C ASN A 211 19.32 11.55 -10.52
N CYS A 212 19.27 11.92 -11.80
CA CYS A 212 18.02 12.28 -12.47
C CYS A 212 18.06 11.86 -13.95
N ILE A 213 17.11 11.04 -14.34
CA ILE A 213 16.91 10.61 -15.74
C ILE A 213 15.46 10.87 -16.14
N TYR A 214 15.25 11.27 -17.40
CA TYR A 214 13.92 11.66 -17.87
C TYR A 214 13.76 11.47 -19.37
N SER A 215 12.51 11.40 -19.85
CA SER A 215 12.22 11.32 -21.28
C SER A 215 12.69 12.61 -22.00
N PRO A 216 13.34 12.50 -23.17
CA PRO A 216 13.93 13.66 -23.86
C PRO A 216 12.92 14.78 -24.16
N ASP A 217 11.67 14.42 -24.27
CA ASP A 217 10.57 15.30 -24.65
C ASP A 217 9.67 15.73 -23.48
N VAL A 218 10.01 15.40 -22.22
CA VAL A 218 9.18 15.72 -21.05
C VAL A 218 8.82 17.21 -20.94
N ILE A 219 9.72 18.12 -21.30
CA ILE A 219 9.48 19.55 -21.26
C ILE A 219 8.85 20.07 -22.57
N SER A 220 9.36 19.61 -23.72
CA SER A 220 8.86 20.06 -25.03
C SER A 220 7.41 19.61 -25.26
N PHE A 221 7.05 18.42 -24.82
CA PHE A 221 5.68 17.92 -24.87
C PHE A 221 4.72 18.74 -23.99
N ALA A 222 5.15 19.12 -22.78
CA ALA A 222 4.36 20.03 -21.93
C ALA A 222 4.11 21.39 -22.59
N ARG A 223 5.11 21.93 -23.31
CA ARG A 223 4.93 23.18 -24.08
C ARG A 223 3.99 23.00 -25.25
N GLU A 224 4.13 21.93 -26.01
CA GLU A 224 3.24 21.62 -27.15
C GLU A 224 1.78 21.54 -26.71
N LYS A 225 1.53 20.95 -25.54
CA LYS A 225 0.19 20.83 -24.96
C LYS A 225 -0.30 22.11 -24.24
N GLY A 226 0.55 23.14 -24.10
CA GLY A 226 0.21 24.37 -23.40
C GLY A 226 0.17 24.24 -21.87
N TYR A 227 0.80 23.21 -21.30
CA TYR A 227 0.87 22.99 -19.85
C TYR A 227 2.01 23.76 -19.18
N PHE A 228 2.96 24.24 -19.98
CA PHE A 228 4.13 25.00 -19.52
C PHE A 228 4.68 25.91 -20.61
N ASP A 229 5.04 27.16 -20.25
CA ASP A 229 5.60 28.17 -21.15
C ASP A 229 6.88 28.85 -20.62
N GLY A 230 7.38 28.44 -19.43
CA GLY A 230 8.53 29.01 -18.74
C GLY A 230 9.90 28.54 -19.24
N LEU A 231 10.96 28.89 -18.52
CA LEU A 231 12.32 28.38 -18.78
C LEU A 231 12.47 26.93 -18.34
N ASN A 232 13.31 26.14 -19.03
CA ASN A 232 13.49 24.72 -18.68
C ASN A 232 13.81 24.49 -17.21
N LYS A 233 14.65 25.36 -16.59
CA LYS A 233 15.02 25.26 -15.17
C LYS A 233 13.85 25.41 -14.19
N ASP A 234 12.75 26.05 -14.64
CA ASP A 234 11.56 26.32 -13.84
C ASP A 234 10.47 25.27 -14.08
N PHE A 235 10.75 24.27 -14.91
CA PHE A 235 9.80 23.21 -15.24
C PHE A 235 9.54 22.33 -14.01
N SER A 236 8.26 22.10 -13.71
CA SER A 236 7.78 21.18 -12.67
C SER A 236 6.95 20.09 -13.35
N PHE A 237 7.37 18.83 -13.21
CA PHE A 237 6.62 17.69 -13.73
C PHE A 237 5.22 17.63 -13.09
N ALA A 238 5.16 17.69 -11.76
CA ALA A 238 3.89 17.65 -11.02
C ALA A 238 2.93 18.74 -11.47
N ASN A 239 3.38 20.01 -11.55
CA ASN A 239 2.50 21.11 -11.95
C ASN A 239 2.03 20.99 -13.41
N ALA A 240 2.88 20.48 -14.31
CA ALA A 240 2.53 20.33 -15.72
C ALA A 240 1.54 19.17 -15.95
N TYR A 241 1.76 18.04 -15.31
CA TYR A 241 1.06 16.80 -15.63
C TYR A 241 0.02 16.34 -14.59
N CYS A 242 0.15 16.78 -13.34
CA CYS A 242 -0.77 16.47 -12.24
C CYS A 242 -0.93 17.67 -11.30
N PRO A 243 -1.54 18.79 -11.76
CA PRO A 243 -1.76 19.97 -10.93
C PRO A 243 -2.50 19.58 -9.65
N ILE A 244 -2.00 20.05 -8.49
CA ILE A 244 -2.59 19.73 -7.23
C ILE A 244 -3.96 20.37 -7.04
N ASP A 245 -4.91 19.60 -6.55
CA ASP A 245 -6.24 20.05 -6.16
C ASP A 245 -6.50 19.75 -4.66
N PHE A 246 -7.74 19.95 -4.21
CA PHE A 246 -8.13 19.66 -2.82
C PHE A 246 -7.93 18.17 -2.47
N SER A 247 -8.28 17.26 -3.37
CA SER A 247 -8.10 15.81 -3.16
C SER A 247 -6.62 15.45 -3.08
N GLY A 248 -5.80 16.00 -3.97
CA GLY A 248 -4.34 15.85 -3.93
C GLY A 248 -3.73 16.30 -2.61
N LEU A 249 -4.21 17.42 -2.04
CA LEU A 249 -3.75 17.89 -0.72
C LEU A 249 -4.22 16.98 0.42
N ARG A 250 -5.54 16.77 0.56
CA ARG A 250 -6.14 16.15 1.74
C ARG A 250 -6.17 14.62 1.72
N ALA A 251 -6.35 14.00 0.56
CA ALA A 251 -6.34 12.55 0.47
C ALA A 251 -4.95 11.98 0.15
N CYS A 252 -4.09 12.75 -0.51
CA CYS A 252 -2.80 12.26 -1.01
C CYS A 252 -1.62 12.83 -0.20
N GLU A 253 -1.32 14.12 -0.33
CA GLU A 253 -0.19 14.75 0.37
C GLU A 253 -0.29 14.70 1.90
N ALA A 254 -1.50 14.62 2.48
CA ALA A 254 -1.68 14.42 3.92
C ALA A 254 -1.04 13.12 4.43
N ARG A 255 -1.01 12.04 3.64
CA ARG A 255 -0.34 10.77 3.99
C ARG A 255 1.19 10.92 3.97
N VAL A 256 1.71 11.66 3.01
CA VAL A 256 3.14 12.00 2.95
C VAL A 256 3.52 12.91 4.13
N TRP A 257 2.68 13.88 4.44
CA TRP A 257 2.85 14.75 5.60
C TRP A 257 2.91 13.95 6.91
N SER A 258 2.00 12.99 7.10
CA SER A 258 2.01 12.13 8.29
C SER A 258 3.31 11.33 8.40
N PHE A 259 3.77 10.74 7.30
CA PHE A 259 5.04 10.02 7.26
C PHE A 259 6.23 10.93 7.64
N TYR A 260 6.33 12.13 7.07
CA TYR A 260 7.40 13.06 7.45
C TYR A 260 7.26 13.56 8.88
N ASN A 261 6.05 13.76 9.38
CA ASN A 261 5.81 14.14 10.79
C ASN A 261 6.32 13.09 11.78
N MET A 262 6.29 11.79 11.43
CA MET A 262 6.79 10.71 12.28
C MET A 262 8.31 10.71 12.42
N PHE A 263 9.03 11.08 11.36
CA PHE A 263 10.47 10.86 11.28
C PHE A 263 11.32 12.13 11.19
N CYS A 264 10.71 13.28 10.90
CA CYS A 264 11.42 14.54 10.71
C CYS A 264 10.87 15.61 11.65
N LYS A 265 11.73 16.09 12.54
CA LYS A 265 11.39 17.14 13.52
C LYS A 265 10.81 18.38 12.83
N ASN A 266 9.76 18.93 13.39
CA ASN A 266 9.03 20.09 12.91
C ASN A 266 8.32 19.94 11.54
N ALA A 267 8.47 18.81 10.84
CA ALA A 267 7.82 18.63 9.53
C ALA A 267 6.29 18.72 9.64
N GLY A 268 5.72 18.16 10.69
CA GLY A 268 4.28 18.22 10.97
C GLY A 268 3.77 19.66 11.07
N GLU A 269 4.41 20.50 11.89
CA GLU A 269 4.03 21.91 12.06
C GLU A 269 4.31 22.74 10.79
N MET A 270 5.47 22.53 10.18
CA MET A 270 5.92 23.28 9.01
C MET A 270 5.01 23.09 7.79
N TYR A 271 4.57 21.85 7.52
CA TYR A 271 3.83 21.52 6.31
C TYR A 271 2.33 21.30 6.52
N LEU A 272 1.82 21.36 7.76
CA LEU A 272 0.38 21.35 8.01
C LEU A 272 -0.39 22.43 7.21
N PRO A 273 0.10 23.69 7.11
CA PRO A 273 -0.58 24.70 6.30
C PRO A 273 -0.67 24.33 4.81
N TYR A 274 0.28 23.56 4.27
CA TYR A 274 0.25 23.11 2.88
C TYR A 274 -0.91 22.12 2.65
N ILE A 275 -1.00 21.06 3.45
CA ILE A 275 -2.06 20.06 3.29
C ILE A 275 -3.45 20.60 3.66
N GLU A 276 -3.53 21.69 4.41
CA GLU A 276 -4.77 22.42 4.68
C GLU A 276 -5.14 23.43 3.57
N GLY A 277 -4.30 23.56 2.53
CA GLY A 277 -4.50 24.51 1.43
C GLY A 277 -4.26 25.99 1.80
N LYS A 278 -3.63 26.26 2.94
CA LYS A 278 -3.27 27.59 3.42
C LYS A 278 -1.92 28.09 2.91
N SER A 279 -1.04 27.19 2.48
CA SER A 279 0.24 27.46 1.83
C SER A 279 0.27 26.82 0.45
N LYS A 280 1.07 27.42 -0.47
CA LYS A 280 1.33 26.86 -1.81
C LYS A 280 2.69 26.19 -1.93
N GLU A 281 3.51 26.24 -0.87
CA GLU A 281 4.83 25.60 -0.86
C GLU A 281 4.68 24.11 -0.62
N PRO A 282 5.05 23.26 -1.60
CA PRO A 282 4.94 21.82 -1.44
C PRO A 282 6.00 21.28 -0.47
N MET A 283 5.73 20.11 0.09
CA MET A 283 6.74 19.36 0.81
C MET A 283 7.86 18.90 -0.14
N PRO A 284 9.12 18.84 0.31
CA PRO A 284 10.22 18.32 -0.51
C PRO A 284 9.96 16.84 -0.90
N LEU A 285 10.54 16.41 -2.03
CA LEU A 285 10.42 15.04 -2.51
C LEU A 285 10.99 14.02 -1.52
N TYR A 286 12.05 14.39 -0.81
CA TYR A 286 12.71 13.59 0.22
C TYR A 286 13.19 14.46 1.37
N MET A 287 13.33 13.88 2.56
CA MET A 287 13.81 14.53 3.77
C MET A 287 14.81 13.65 4.52
N LYS A 288 15.73 14.28 5.25
CA LYS A 288 16.63 13.56 6.15
C LYS A 288 15.90 13.29 7.47
N PRO A 289 15.78 12.03 7.91
CA PRO A 289 15.15 11.72 9.18
C PRO A 289 16.06 12.10 10.36
N ASP A 290 15.47 12.42 11.51
CA ASP A 290 16.23 12.76 12.74
C ASP A 290 16.99 11.56 13.31
N GLN A 291 16.47 10.37 13.09
CA GLN A 291 17.04 9.09 13.53
C GLN A 291 16.96 8.07 12.41
N LYS A 292 17.84 7.08 12.45
CA LYS A 292 17.78 5.96 11.51
C LYS A 292 16.49 5.16 11.69
N VAL A 293 15.91 4.75 10.56
CA VAL A 293 14.62 4.09 10.46
C VAL A 293 14.82 2.58 10.27
N SER A 294 14.08 1.77 10.99
CA SER A 294 14.05 0.30 10.84
C SER A 294 12.88 -0.18 10.00
N VAL A 295 12.94 -1.44 9.56
CA VAL A 295 11.79 -2.13 8.95
C VAL A 295 10.55 -2.05 9.86
N ARG A 296 10.74 -2.25 11.18
CA ARG A 296 9.63 -2.19 12.15
C ARG A 296 9.00 -0.79 12.24
N ASP A 297 9.82 0.27 12.16
CA ASP A 297 9.30 1.64 12.13
C ASP A 297 8.44 1.87 10.89
N ILE A 298 8.81 1.31 9.72
CA ILE A 298 8.02 1.41 8.49
C ILE A 298 6.73 0.56 8.58
N GLN A 299 6.79 -0.65 9.15
CA GLN A 299 5.58 -1.45 9.41
C GLN A 299 4.57 -0.67 10.27
N TRP A 300 5.04 0.07 11.29
CA TRP A 300 4.20 0.94 12.10
C TRP A 300 3.68 2.15 11.34
N ALA A 301 4.50 2.79 10.51
CA ALA A 301 4.07 3.91 9.67
C ALA A 301 2.96 3.50 8.69
N MET A 302 3.00 2.26 8.17
CA MET A 302 1.93 1.72 7.32
C MET A 302 0.59 1.52 8.05
N ARG A 303 0.56 1.63 9.39
CA ARG A 303 -0.62 1.45 10.24
C ARG A 303 -1.26 2.75 10.71
N ASP A 304 -0.73 3.89 10.28
CA ASP A 304 -1.14 5.21 10.76
C ASP A 304 -2.53 5.63 10.29
N HIS A 305 -3.26 6.31 11.18
CA HIS A 305 -4.56 6.93 10.94
C HIS A 305 -4.60 8.38 11.41
N TYR A 306 -3.45 9.06 11.42
CA TYR A 306 -3.28 10.43 11.90
C TYR A 306 -3.53 10.61 13.41
N GLU A 307 -3.48 9.55 14.23
CA GLU A 307 -3.77 9.60 15.67
C GLU A 307 -2.92 10.67 16.37
N GLY A 308 -3.58 11.49 17.18
CA GLY A 308 -2.94 12.58 17.93
C GLY A 308 -2.55 13.80 17.11
N THR A 309 -2.93 13.87 15.83
CA THR A 309 -2.70 15.02 14.95
C THR A 309 -3.99 15.82 14.72
N PRO A 310 -3.93 17.02 14.11
CA PRO A 310 -5.13 17.76 13.71
C PRO A 310 -6.04 17.03 12.70
N LEU A 311 -5.55 15.97 12.06
CA LEU A 311 -6.32 15.13 11.11
C LEU A 311 -6.92 13.88 11.76
N ASP A 312 -6.79 13.71 13.07
CA ASP A 312 -7.30 12.56 13.83
C ASP A 312 -8.83 12.48 13.75
N ILE A 313 -9.34 11.46 13.06
CA ILE A 313 -10.77 11.21 12.88
C ILE A 313 -11.40 10.35 13.97
N THR A 314 -10.67 9.97 15.00
CA THR A 314 -11.18 9.14 16.11
C THR A 314 -11.92 9.94 17.18
N ASN A 315 -11.92 11.28 17.07
CA ASN A 315 -12.45 12.20 18.08
C ASN A 315 -13.83 12.77 17.75
N ASP A 316 -14.46 12.37 16.65
CA ASP A 316 -15.81 12.80 16.27
C ASP A 316 -16.83 11.65 16.27
N VAL A 317 -18.12 11.99 16.10
CA VAL A 317 -19.23 11.02 16.12
C VAL A 317 -19.12 9.95 15.02
N GLY A 318 -18.45 10.25 13.92
CA GLY A 318 -18.22 9.32 12.81
C GLY A 318 -17.28 8.16 13.19
N ALA A 319 -16.50 8.30 14.27
CA ALA A 319 -15.64 7.23 14.80
C ALA A 319 -16.41 6.16 15.58
N THR A 320 -17.74 6.23 15.63
CA THR A 320 -18.57 5.38 16.48
C THR A 320 -18.25 5.54 17.98
N PRO A 321 -18.98 4.89 18.91
CA PRO A 321 -18.64 4.99 20.33
C PRO A 321 -17.29 4.39 20.71
N TYR A 322 -16.67 3.63 19.82
CA TYR A 322 -15.45 2.89 20.11
C TYR A 322 -14.25 3.32 19.27
N LYS A 323 -14.20 4.60 18.87
CA LYS A 323 -13.04 5.25 18.24
C LYS A 323 -12.51 4.52 17.01
N MET A 324 -13.40 4.12 16.10
CA MET A 324 -13.03 3.49 14.85
C MET A 324 -12.24 4.48 13.97
N PRO A 325 -10.98 4.19 13.56
CA PRO A 325 -10.15 5.12 12.80
C PRO A 325 -10.40 5.04 11.29
N TYR A 326 -11.53 4.54 10.88
CA TYR A 326 -11.92 4.35 9.48
C TYR A 326 -13.20 5.11 9.16
N ARG A 327 -13.36 5.50 7.90
CA ARG A 327 -14.61 6.03 7.36
C ARG A 327 -15.10 5.17 6.21
N LEU A 328 -16.38 4.92 6.19
CA LEU A 328 -17.00 4.20 5.08
C LEU A 328 -17.00 5.06 3.80
N SER A 329 -16.78 4.41 2.65
CA SER A 329 -16.88 5.07 1.34
C SER A 329 -18.35 5.42 1.03
N PRO A 330 -18.62 6.55 0.35
CA PRO A 330 -17.64 7.54 -0.14
C PRO A 330 -17.13 8.47 0.95
N LEU A 331 -15.85 8.89 0.83
CA LEU A 331 -15.26 9.83 1.79
C LEU A 331 -15.81 11.26 1.63
N THR A 332 -16.29 11.61 0.44
CA THR A 332 -16.96 12.89 0.18
C THR A 332 -18.45 12.76 0.37
N PHE A 333 -19.07 13.75 1.01
CA PHE A 333 -20.52 13.79 1.24
C PHE A 333 -21.02 15.23 1.17
N GLU A 334 -22.33 15.42 1.08
CA GLU A 334 -22.98 16.72 1.00
C GLU A 334 -24.07 16.85 2.08
N VAL A 335 -24.10 18.00 2.75
CA VAL A 335 -25.15 18.37 3.70
C VAL A 335 -25.57 19.80 3.39
N ASP A 336 -26.86 20.03 3.19
CA ASP A 336 -27.47 21.33 2.91
C ASP A 336 -26.77 22.09 1.75
N GLY A 337 -26.36 21.36 0.69
CA GLY A 337 -25.69 21.92 -0.47
C GLY A 337 -24.19 22.22 -0.28
N GLN A 338 -23.65 21.94 0.92
CA GLN A 338 -22.23 22.09 1.21
C GLN A 338 -21.52 20.75 1.17
N LYS A 339 -20.40 20.69 0.42
CA LYS A 339 -19.55 19.49 0.32
C LYS A 339 -18.57 19.41 1.48
N TYR A 340 -18.38 18.20 1.95
CA TYR A 340 -17.47 17.81 3.04
C TYR A 340 -16.62 16.62 2.62
N PHE A 341 -15.52 16.40 3.32
CA PHE A 341 -14.58 15.31 3.10
C PHE A 341 -14.14 14.69 4.44
N ASN A 342 -14.17 13.36 4.54
CA ASN A 342 -13.50 12.63 5.62
C ASN A 342 -12.04 12.38 5.25
N GLU A 343 -11.15 12.43 6.23
CA GLU A 343 -9.73 12.15 6.02
C GLU A 343 -9.50 10.72 5.49
N ARG A 344 -8.49 10.59 4.64
CA ARG A 344 -8.04 9.30 4.13
C ARG A 344 -6.65 9.00 4.71
N PRO A 345 -6.55 8.12 5.73
CA PRO A 345 -5.30 7.79 6.37
C PRO A 345 -4.41 6.87 5.52
N ILE A 346 -3.18 6.62 5.99
CA ILE A 346 -2.23 5.68 5.38
C ILE A 346 -2.82 4.28 5.41
N SER A 347 -3.19 3.77 6.58
CA SER A 347 -3.89 2.49 6.72
C SER A 347 -5.38 2.67 6.43
N THR A 348 -5.93 1.81 5.61
CA THR A 348 -7.33 1.91 5.15
C THR A 348 -7.96 0.55 4.94
N GLN A 349 -9.28 0.48 5.19
CA GLN A 349 -10.06 -0.75 5.07
C GLN A 349 -10.15 -1.33 3.65
N GLN A 350 -9.72 -0.59 2.65
CA GLN A 350 -9.75 -1.01 1.24
C GLN A 350 -8.42 -1.61 0.76
N ALA A 351 -7.45 -1.77 1.65
CA ALA A 351 -6.18 -2.39 1.29
C ALA A 351 -6.38 -3.86 0.93
N ALA A 352 -5.85 -4.28 -0.22
CA ALA A 352 -5.83 -5.67 -0.62
C ALA A 352 -4.63 -6.40 -0.01
N PHE A 353 -3.46 -5.75 -0.06
CA PHE A 353 -2.22 -6.22 0.56
C PHE A 353 -1.28 -5.06 0.85
N ALA A 354 -0.35 -5.29 1.76
CA ALA A 354 0.77 -4.37 1.96
C ALA A 354 2.07 -5.15 2.18
N PHE A 355 3.18 -4.48 1.86
CA PHE A 355 4.51 -5.02 2.16
C PHE A 355 5.50 -3.95 2.62
N VAL A 356 6.56 -4.42 3.27
CA VAL A 356 7.80 -3.67 3.51
C VAL A 356 8.95 -4.51 2.96
N ALA A 357 9.57 -4.06 1.88
CA ALA A 357 10.72 -4.69 1.25
C ALA A 357 12.02 -4.23 1.93
N GLN A 358 12.86 -5.17 2.32
CA GLN A 358 14.18 -4.97 2.91
C GLN A 358 15.23 -5.55 1.98
N MET A 359 16.10 -4.70 1.43
CA MET A 359 17.11 -5.07 0.43
C MET A 359 18.50 -4.79 0.97
N ARG A 360 19.37 -5.82 1.02
CA ARG A 360 20.68 -5.75 1.70
C ARG A 360 21.82 -6.20 0.80
N SER A 361 22.77 -5.31 0.55
CA SER A 361 23.94 -5.55 -0.31
C SER A 361 25.07 -6.33 0.36
N ASN A 362 25.02 -6.55 1.66
CA ASN A 362 26.04 -7.28 2.43
C ASN A 362 25.76 -8.79 2.53
N LEU A 363 24.67 -9.28 1.95
CA LEU A 363 24.27 -10.68 1.90
C LEU A 363 24.13 -11.16 0.46
N PRO A 364 24.24 -12.48 0.19
CA PRO A 364 23.87 -13.02 -1.12
C PRO A 364 22.41 -12.65 -1.47
N ASP A 365 22.11 -12.37 -2.74
CA ASP A 365 20.79 -11.90 -3.14
C ASP A 365 19.65 -12.79 -2.62
N ALA A 366 19.82 -14.10 -2.71
CA ALA A 366 18.83 -15.07 -2.23
C ALA A 366 18.49 -14.96 -0.73
N VAL A 367 19.38 -14.37 0.07
CA VAL A 367 19.23 -14.20 1.52
C VAL A 367 18.94 -12.74 1.88
N GLY A 368 19.51 -11.80 1.14
CA GLY A 368 19.47 -10.37 1.42
C GLY A 368 18.11 -9.71 1.21
N GLY A 369 17.32 -10.21 0.28
CA GLY A 369 16.00 -9.65 -0.06
C GLY A 369 14.87 -10.31 0.73
N VAL A 370 14.16 -9.50 1.53
CA VAL A 370 12.98 -9.95 2.29
C VAL A 370 11.81 -9.01 2.01
N LEU A 371 10.72 -9.57 1.56
CA LEU A 371 9.43 -8.88 1.44
C LEU A 371 8.61 -9.25 2.67
N TRP A 372 8.50 -8.35 3.64
CA TRP A 372 7.59 -8.48 4.77
C TRP A 372 6.18 -8.22 4.27
N PHE A 373 5.39 -9.27 4.08
CA PHE A 373 4.14 -9.25 3.33
C PHE A 373 2.95 -9.67 4.18
N GLY A 374 1.79 -9.06 3.93
CA GLY A 374 0.50 -9.48 4.43
C GLY A 374 -0.63 -9.00 3.53
N THR A 375 -1.77 -9.65 3.61
CA THR A 375 -2.99 -9.30 2.88
C THR A 375 -3.97 -8.56 3.80
N ASP A 376 -4.88 -7.76 3.23
CA ASP A 376 -5.81 -6.88 3.94
C ASP A 376 -5.12 -5.62 4.52
N ASP A 377 -5.76 -4.94 5.42
CA ASP A 377 -5.35 -3.69 6.08
C ASP A 377 -4.09 -3.85 6.93
N ALA A 378 -3.05 -3.06 6.63
CA ALA A 378 -1.77 -3.10 7.34
C ALA A 378 -1.90 -2.94 8.86
N ASN A 379 -2.93 -2.22 9.34
CA ASN A 379 -3.18 -2.04 10.76
C ASN A 379 -3.47 -3.38 11.46
N MET A 380 -4.24 -4.26 10.83
CA MET A 380 -4.79 -5.45 11.49
C MET A 380 -4.41 -6.78 10.80
N MET A 381 -3.36 -6.80 9.97
CA MET A 381 -2.72 -8.01 9.44
C MET A 381 -1.36 -8.26 10.10
N VAL A 382 -0.71 -9.36 9.77
CA VAL A 382 0.66 -9.70 10.18
C VAL A 382 1.60 -9.61 8.99
N PHE A 383 2.70 -8.88 9.13
CA PHE A 383 3.79 -8.90 8.16
C PHE A 383 4.63 -10.18 8.33
N THR A 384 4.54 -11.10 7.39
CA THR A 384 5.31 -12.35 7.38
C THR A 384 6.51 -12.25 6.44
N PRO A 385 7.67 -12.86 6.76
CA PRO A 385 8.86 -12.76 5.92
C PRO A 385 8.75 -13.66 4.69
N VAL A 386 8.83 -13.04 3.51
CA VAL A 386 8.91 -13.71 2.20
C VAL A 386 10.26 -13.42 1.59
N TYR A 387 11.12 -14.42 1.47
CA TYR A 387 12.44 -14.24 0.86
C TYR A 387 12.35 -14.17 -0.66
N CYS A 388 13.12 -13.27 -1.28
CA CYS A 388 13.07 -13.00 -2.73
C CYS A 388 13.39 -14.22 -3.60
N CYS A 389 14.10 -15.21 -3.04
CA CYS A 389 14.42 -16.48 -3.70
C CYS A 389 13.33 -17.55 -3.60
N THR A 390 12.20 -17.24 -2.94
CA THR A 390 11.08 -18.18 -2.75
C THR A 390 10.60 -18.70 -4.09
N THR A 391 10.52 -20.03 -4.21
CA THR A 391 10.21 -20.74 -5.47
C THR A 391 8.76 -21.21 -5.57
N ARG A 392 8.00 -21.08 -4.49
CA ARG A 392 6.57 -21.43 -4.40
C ARG A 392 5.82 -20.37 -3.63
N GLN A 393 4.66 -19.98 -4.12
CA GLN A 393 3.73 -19.12 -3.41
C GLN A 393 3.14 -19.88 -2.21
N PRO A 394 3.16 -19.34 -0.96
CA PRO A 394 2.41 -19.92 0.15
C PRO A 394 0.93 -20.09 -0.21
N VAL A 395 0.37 -21.26 0.08
CA VAL A 395 -1.00 -21.59 -0.33
C VAL A 395 -2.01 -20.56 0.20
N CYS A 396 -1.84 -20.10 1.44
CA CYS A 396 -2.74 -19.13 2.06
C CYS A 396 -2.75 -17.74 1.39
N TYR A 397 -1.72 -17.41 0.62
CA TYR A 397 -1.63 -16.15 -0.13
C TYR A 397 -1.99 -16.31 -1.62
N SER A 398 -2.53 -17.48 -2.02
CA SER A 398 -2.79 -17.76 -3.43
C SER A 398 -4.21 -17.43 -3.86
N GLY A 399 -4.36 -16.75 -4.99
CA GLY A 399 -5.64 -16.57 -5.68
C GLY A 399 -6.26 -17.87 -6.25
N LYS A 400 -5.56 -19.01 -6.15
CA LYS A 400 -6.10 -20.30 -6.60
C LYS A 400 -7.12 -20.91 -5.64
N ILE A 401 -7.09 -20.52 -4.36
CA ILE A 401 -7.97 -21.09 -3.31
C ILE A 401 -9.12 -20.17 -2.93
N ALA A 402 -9.06 -18.90 -3.31
CA ALA A 402 -10.06 -17.88 -3.04
C ALA A 402 -9.89 -16.73 -4.03
N ASP A 403 -10.91 -15.89 -4.16
CA ASP A 403 -10.88 -14.65 -4.94
C ASP A 403 -11.75 -13.57 -4.27
N CYS A 404 -11.95 -12.43 -4.93
CA CYS A 404 -12.72 -11.30 -4.39
C CYS A 404 -14.21 -11.60 -4.13
N VAL A 405 -14.74 -12.73 -4.60
CA VAL A 405 -16.15 -13.16 -4.44
C VAL A 405 -16.28 -14.57 -3.87
N THR A 406 -15.17 -15.26 -3.65
CA THR A 406 -15.14 -16.65 -3.15
C THR A 406 -14.36 -16.74 -1.85
N PHE A 407 -15.06 -16.96 -0.74
CA PHE A 407 -14.47 -17.12 0.59
C PHE A 407 -13.78 -18.49 0.76
N SER A 408 -12.63 -18.50 1.45
CA SER A 408 -11.99 -19.72 1.93
C SER A 408 -11.39 -19.51 3.31
N TRP A 409 -11.57 -20.51 4.21
CA TRP A 409 -10.91 -20.54 5.52
C TRP A 409 -9.40 -20.75 5.46
N ASP A 410 -8.85 -21.09 4.29
CA ASP A 410 -7.42 -21.23 4.06
C ASP A 410 -6.78 -20.00 3.41
N SER A 411 -7.59 -19.00 3.04
CA SER A 411 -7.13 -17.74 2.48
C SER A 411 -6.78 -16.74 3.58
N ALA A 412 -5.55 -16.26 3.58
CA ALA A 412 -5.08 -15.23 4.51
C ALA A 412 -5.92 -13.95 4.37
N PHE A 413 -6.23 -13.51 3.13
CA PHE A 413 -7.06 -12.34 2.89
C PHE A 413 -8.41 -12.44 3.60
N TRP A 414 -9.13 -13.56 3.46
CA TRP A 414 -10.44 -13.72 4.09
C TRP A 414 -10.38 -13.94 5.59
N ILE A 415 -9.32 -14.57 6.11
CA ILE A 415 -9.13 -14.72 7.55
C ILE A 415 -8.81 -13.38 8.22
N TYR A 416 -7.96 -12.54 7.61
CA TYR A 416 -7.71 -11.19 8.12
C TYR A 416 -8.99 -10.35 8.07
N ASN A 417 -9.69 -10.30 6.94
CA ASN A 417 -10.97 -9.59 6.81
C ASN A 417 -12.02 -10.02 7.84
N TRP A 418 -12.15 -11.33 8.09
CA TRP A 418 -13.08 -11.85 9.10
C TRP A 418 -12.82 -11.28 10.50
N VAL A 419 -11.56 -11.22 10.92
CA VAL A 419 -11.16 -10.68 12.24
C VAL A 419 -11.32 -9.16 12.26
N VAL A 420 -10.88 -8.48 11.19
CA VAL A 420 -10.97 -7.03 11.05
C VAL A 420 -12.41 -6.53 11.11
N ASP A 421 -13.34 -7.20 10.44
CA ASP A 421 -14.77 -6.84 10.47
C ASP A 421 -15.43 -7.03 11.84
N MET A 422 -14.90 -7.92 12.67
CA MET A 422 -15.33 -8.01 14.08
C MET A 422 -14.81 -6.87 14.94
N ILE A 423 -13.57 -6.41 14.69
CA ILE A 423 -12.90 -5.39 15.49
C ILE A 423 -13.41 -3.99 15.16
N ARG A 424 -13.57 -3.64 13.88
CA ARG A 424 -13.96 -2.27 13.44
C ARG A 424 -15.12 -1.66 14.24
N PRO A 425 -16.26 -2.32 14.42
CA PRO A 425 -17.41 -1.73 15.15
C PRO A 425 -17.14 -1.50 16.64
N ARG A 426 -16.13 -2.13 17.22
CA ARG A 426 -15.76 -2.07 18.63
C ARG A 426 -14.26 -1.88 18.82
N TYR A 427 -13.66 -1.06 17.97
CA TYR A 427 -12.22 -0.94 17.78
C TYR A 427 -11.45 -0.78 19.09
N SER A 428 -11.75 0.26 19.88
CA SER A 428 -11.05 0.53 21.15
C SER A 428 -11.22 -0.53 22.24
N LEU A 429 -12.21 -1.42 22.11
CA LEU A 429 -12.39 -2.52 23.06
C LEU A 429 -11.58 -3.76 22.68
N MET A 430 -11.30 -3.96 21.38
CA MET A 430 -10.79 -5.22 20.85
C MET A 430 -9.37 -5.13 20.29
N ILE A 431 -8.92 -3.92 19.94
CA ILE A 431 -7.65 -3.72 19.23
C ILE A 431 -6.45 -4.21 20.03
N ASP A 432 -6.44 -4.06 21.36
CA ASP A 432 -5.32 -4.48 22.20
C ASP A 432 -5.14 -6.01 22.24
N ASP A 433 -6.24 -6.76 22.24
CA ASP A 433 -6.18 -8.23 22.16
C ASP A 433 -5.56 -8.67 20.84
N MET A 434 -5.99 -8.07 19.73
CA MET A 434 -5.42 -8.34 18.41
C MET A 434 -3.95 -7.92 18.35
N ARG A 435 -3.63 -6.72 18.86
CA ARG A 435 -2.29 -6.16 18.83
C ARG A 435 -1.29 -7.04 19.59
N SER A 436 -1.73 -7.65 20.70
CA SER A 436 -0.92 -8.60 21.47
C SER A 436 -0.49 -9.81 20.64
N VAL A 437 -1.41 -10.40 19.84
CA VAL A 437 -1.10 -11.54 18.96
C VAL A 437 -0.23 -11.09 17.79
N GLN A 438 -0.55 -9.95 17.15
CA GLN A 438 0.19 -9.38 16.04
C GLN A 438 1.66 -9.12 16.42
N ASN A 439 1.89 -8.40 17.53
CA ASN A 439 3.24 -8.08 17.99
C ASN A 439 4.03 -9.35 18.32
N LYS A 440 3.43 -10.32 19.01
CA LYS A 440 4.10 -11.58 19.33
C LYS A 440 4.59 -12.31 18.09
N LEU A 441 3.80 -12.37 17.03
CA LEU A 441 4.17 -13.02 15.77
C LEU A 441 5.29 -12.26 15.08
N GLU A 442 5.11 -10.95 14.87
CA GLU A 442 6.07 -10.12 14.14
C GLU A 442 7.41 -9.99 14.90
N ASP A 443 7.39 -9.88 16.22
CA ASP A 443 8.60 -9.87 17.04
C ASP A 443 9.31 -11.24 16.95
N THR A 444 8.56 -12.37 16.98
CA THR A 444 9.13 -13.72 16.79
C THR A 444 9.82 -13.84 15.43
N TYR A 445 9.24 -13.31 14.35
CA TYR A 445 9.85 -13.36 13.02
C TYR A 445 11.08 -12.46 12.92
N ALA A 446 11.03 -11.26 13.51
CA ALA A 446 12.15 -10.33 13.53
C ALA A 446 13.34 -10.88 14.34
N ASP A 447 13.09 -11.48 15.51
CA ASP A 447 14.12 -12.08 16.38
C ASP A 447 14.75 -13.31 15.72
N ALA A 448 13.98 -14.10 14.97
CA ALA A 448 14.48 -15.27 14.26
C ALA A 448 15.31 -14.92 13.02
N GLN A 449 15.14 -13.73 12.42
CA GLN A 449 15.71 -13.37 11.13
C GLN A 449 17.21 -13.62 11.03
N ALA A 450 18.00 -13.12 11.98
CA ALA A 450 19.46 -13.27 11.96
C ALA A 450 19.92 -14.74 11.99
N GLY A 451 19.25 -15.60 12.77
CA GLY A 451 19.54 -17.02 12.86
C GLY A 451 19.20 -17.78 11.58
N ILE A 452 18.03 -17.51 11.02
CA ILE A 452 17.56 -18.09 9.74
C ILE A 452 18.50 -17.70 8.60
N GLU A 453 18.89 -16.44 8.51
CA GLU A 453 19.78 -15.92 7.45
C GLU A 453 21.19 -16.47 7.56
N SER A 454 21.74 -16.58 8.78
CA SER A 454 23.04 -17.22 9.01
C SER A 454 23.04 -18.69 8.56
N ALA A 455 21.99 -19.43 8.89
CA ALA A 455 21.83 -20.81 8.43
C ALA A 455 21.70 -20.89 6.90
N ALA A 456 20.88 -20.02 6.30
CA ALA A 456 20.68 -19.96 4.86
C ALA A 456 21.99 -19.60 4.12
N GLN A 457 22.76 -18.64 4.63
CA GLN A 457 24.06 -18.27 4.05
C GLN A 457 25.06 -19.42 4.06
N ALA A 458 25.20 -20.12 5.20
CA ALA A 458 26.06 -21.29 5.32
C ALA A 458 25.64 -22.47 4.39
N MET A 459 24.32 -22.58 4.10
CA MET A 459 23.81 -23.52 3.10
C MET A 459 24.11 -23.03 1.70
N TYR A 460 23.94 -21.73 1.42
CA TYR A 460 24.10 -21.12 0.10
C TYR A 460 25.54 -21.29 -0.44
N GLU A 461 26.54 -21.17 0.44
CA GLU A 461 27.95 -21.38 0.11
C GLU A 461 28.23 -22.81 -0.37
N LYS A 462 27.45 -23.79 0.05
CA LYS A 462 27.65 -25.22 -0.26
C LYS A 462 26.72 -25.68 -1.36
N ASP A 463 25.47 -25.26 -1.31
CA ASP A 463 24.38 -25.68 -2.21
C ASP A 463 23.30 -24.60 -2.27
N PRO A 464 23.39 -23.68 -3.24
CA PRO A 464 22.40 -22.61 -3.39
C PRO A 464 20.96 -23.09 -3.52
N ALA A 465 20.72 -24.28 -4.11
CA ALA A 465 19.37 -24.79 -4.29
C ALA A 465 18.75 -25.20 -2.93
N LYS A 466 19.54 -25.81 -2.05
CA LYS A 466 19.10 -26.16 -0.70
C LYS A 466 18.82 -24.92 0.16
N ALA A 467 19.61 -23.85 0.00
CA ALA A 467 19.36 -22.59 0.70
C ALA A 467 18.03 -21.97 0.26
N LYS A 468 17.78 -21.92 -1.05
CA LYS A 468 16.50 -21.43 -1.62
C LYS A 468 15.30 -22.27 -1.12
N GLU A 469 15.43 -23.58 -1.09
CA GLU A 469 14.38 -24.48 -0.57
C GLU A 469 14.15 -24.28 0.94
N PHE A 470 15.21 -24.12 1.73
CA PHE A 470 15.11 -23.82 3.16
C PHE A 470 14.34 -22.50 3.40
N LEU A 471 14.68 -21.43 2.70
CA LEU A 471 14.01 -20.13 2.81
C LEU A 471 12.57 -20.17 2.27
N THR A 472 12.30 -20.95 1.22
CA THR A 472 10.94 -21.19 0.72
C THR A 472 10.08 -21.87 1.79
N ASN A 473 10.59 -22.93 2.41
CA ASN A 473 9.87 -23.65 3.47
C ASN A 473 9.64 -22.76 4.71
N TYR A 474 10.60 -21.90 5.06
CA TYR A 474 10.43 -20.94 6.15
C TYR A 474 9.35 -19.91 5.83
N THR A 475 9.33 -19.35 4.61
CA THR A 475 8.28 -18.45 4.13
C THR A 475 6.89 -19.10 4.23
N GLU A 476 6.73 -20.34 3.74
CA GLU A 476 5.45 -21.08 3.81
C GLU A 476 5.02 -21.31 5.25
N MET A 477 5.95 -21.73 6.11
CA MET A 477 5.68 -22.01 7.53
C MET A 477 5.23 -20.75 8.28
N THR A 478 5.91 -19.62 8.11
CA THR A 478 5.56 -18.37 8.81
C THR A 478 4.22 -17.80 8.35
N ALA A 479 3.92 -17.86 7.05
CA ALA A 479 2.63 -17.47 6.50
C ALA A 479 1.49 -18.35 7.06
N GLN A 480 1.66 -19.68 7.09
CA GLN A 480 0.67 -20.58 7.64
C GLN A 480 0.47 -20.38 9.15
N CYS A 481 1.56 -20.21 9.91
CA CYS A 481 1.51 -19.92 11.34
C CYS A 481 0.70 -18.65 11.64
N ALA A 482 0.89 -17.59 10.85
CA ALA A 482 0.17 -16.34 11.04
C ALA A 482 -1.35 -16.52 10.89
N ILE A 483 -1.83 -17.20 9.86
CA ILE A 483 -3.27 -17.42 9.69
C ILE A 483 -3.87 -18.38 10.72
N ASP A 484 -3.11 -19.38 11.18
CA ASP A 484 -3.57 -20.31 12.21
C ASP A 484 -3.76 -19.60 13.55
N GLU A 485 -2.83 -18.72 13.93
CA GLU A 485 -2.98 -17.87 15.12
C GLU A 485 -4.10 -16.84 14.95
N TRP A 486 -4.32 -16.31 13.73
CA TRP A 486 -5.42 -15.38 13.47
C TRP A 486 -6.80 -16.04 13.54
N LYS A 487 -6.94 -17.29 13.09
CA LYS A 487 -8.17 -18.09 13.31
C LYS A 487 -8.47 -18.24 14.81
N LYS A 488 -7.47 -18.60 15.61
CA LYS A 488 -7.61 -18.70 17.08
C LYS A 488 -7.98 -17.35 17.71
N LEU A 489 -7.37 -16.27 17.24
CA LEU A 489 -7.73 -14.91 17.67
C LEU A 489 -9.20 -14.61 17.37
N GLY A 490 -9.68 -14.86 16.15
CA GLY A 490 -11.08 -14.65 15.79
C GLY A 490 -12.06 -15.43 16.67
N GLU A 491 -11.77 -16.72 16.94
CA GLU A 491 -12.54 -17.55 17.87
C GLU A 491 -12.53 -16.95 19.30
N TYR A 492 -11.37 -16.51 19.78
CA TYR A 492 -11.24 -15.84 21.08
C TYR A 492 -12.06 -14.56 21.17
N LEU A 493 -11.98 -13.71 20.14
CA LEU A 493 -12.71 -12.44 20.09
C LEU A 493 -14.24 -12.65 20.06
N ILE A 494 -14.73 -13.62 19.30
CA ILE A 494 -16.15 -13.97 19.30
C ILE A 494 -16.58 -14.38 20.70
N VAL A 495 -15.84 -15.26 21.36
CA VAL A 495 -16.20 -15.73 22.70
C VAL A 495 -16.12 -14.60 23.73
N LYS A 496 -15.08 -13.77 23.70
CA LYS A 496 -14.87 -12.69 24.69
C LYS A 496 -15.92 -11.58 24.60
N TYR A 497 -16.33 -11.22 23.36
CA TYR A 497 -17.08 -9.99 23.08
C TYR A 497 -18.50 -10.21 22.55
N ASN A 498 -19.04 -11.43 22.57
CA ASN A 498 -20.42 -11.64 22.13
C ASN A 498 -21.45 -10.86 22.99
N ASP A 499 -22.63 -10.61 22.44
CA ASP A 499 -23.77 -9.93 23.09
C ASP A 499 -23.51 -8.49 23.57
N GLY A 500 -22.46 -7.81 23.07
CA GLY A 500 -22.14 -6.42 23.45
C GLY A 500 -21.57 -6.28 24.86
N VAL A 501 -21.14 -7.38 25.48
CA VAL A 501 -20.45 -7.40 26.78
C VAL A 501 -19.02 -7.90 26.61
N MET A 502 -18.21 -7.77 27.66
CA MET A 502 -16.85 -8.33 27.69
C MET A 502 -16.77 -9.39 28.79
N LYS A 503 -16.44 -10.62 28.46
CA LYS A 503 -16.14 -11.65 29.46
C LYS A 503 -14.83 -11.30 30.16
N LYS A 504 -14.77 -11.49 31.47
CA LYS A 504 -13.54 -11.27 32.26
C LYS A 504 -12.48 -12.33 31.89
N THR A 505 -11.22 -11.94 31.98
CA THR A 505 -10.08 -12.81 31.72
C THR A 505 -9.25 -13.02 32.99
N ASN A 506 -8.57 -14.15 33.06
CA ASN A 506 -7.52 -14.43 34.02
C ASN A 506 -6.23 -13.64 33.68
N ALA A 507 -5.21 -13.73 34.52
CA ALA A 507 -3.93 -13.06 34.31
C ALA A 507 -3.18 -13.55 33.04
N ASP A 508 -3.46 -14.78 32.58
CA ASP A 508 -2.92 -15.37 31.36
C ASP A 508 -3.76 -15.09 30.11
N SER A 509 -4.70 -14.13 30.20
CA SER A 509 -5.66 -13.75 29.14
C SER A 509 -6.70 -14.82 28.80
N SER A 510 -6.72 -15.98 29.40
CA SER A 510 -7.79 -16.96 29.23
C SER A 510 -9.11 -16.43 29.77
N ILE A 511 -10.22 -16.78 29.12
CA ILE A 511 -11.56 -16.32 29.55
C ILE A 511 -11.95 -17.05 30.84
N MET A 512 -12.40 -16.27 31.84
CA MET A 512 -12.84 -16.82 33.12
C MET A 512 -14.06 -17.74 32.93
N ARG A 513 -14.00 -18.93 33.55
CA ARG A 513 -15.13 -19.85 33.62
C ARG A 513 -16.15 -19.39 34.65
N PRO A 514 -17.40 -19.91 34.61
CA PRO A 514 -18.35 -19.73 35.70
C PRO A 514 -17.73 -20.11 37.05
N GLN A 515 -18.11 -19.40 38.12
CA GLN A 515 -17.53 -19.59 39.45
C GLN A 515 -17.72 -21.01 39.98
N TYR A 516 -18.80 -21.66 39.62
CA TYR A 516 -19.15 -23.02 40.04
C TYR A 516 -19.21 -23.96 38.85
N GLU A 517 -18.90 -25.23 39.05
CA GLU A 517 -18.80 -26.26 38.02
C GLU A 517 -20.05 -26.38 37.13
N HIS A 518 -21.24 -26.22 37.70
CA HIS A 518 -22.52 -26.29 36.99
C HIS A 518 -23.06 -24.91 36.56
N GLY A 519 -22.24 -23.87 36.62
CA GLY A 519 -22.61 -22.53 36.19
C GLY A 519 -22.70 -22.41 34.67
N HIS A 520 -23.67 -21.65 34.16
CA HIS A 520 -23.90 -21.41 32.72
C HIS A 520 -23.56 -20.00 32.28
N ALA A 521 -23.18 -19.09 33.19
CA ALA A 521 -22.86 -17.69 32.90
C ALA A 521 -21.43 -17.34 33.30
N ALA A 522 -20.61 -16.94 32.35
CA ALA A 522 -19.25 -16.45 32.62
C ALA A 522 -19.30 -15.06 33.32
N PRO A 523 -18.33 -14.73 34.18
CA PRO A 523 -18.15 -13.39 34.70
C PRO A 523 -17.94 -12.39 33.55
N LEU A 524 -18.61 -11.23 33.61
CA LEU A 524 -18.57 -10.25 32.53
C LEU A 524 -18.50 -8.81 33.03
N VAL A 525 -18.15 -7.90 32.11
CA VAL A 525 -18.21 -6.44 32.23
C VAL A 525 -19.17 -5.93 31.15
N ARG A 526 -19.92 -4.89 31.49
CA ARG A 526 -20.77 -4.14 30.54
C ARG A 526 -20.08 -2.80 30.24
N PRO A 527 -19.37 -2.64 29.14
CA PRO A 527 -18.64 -1.41 28.85
C PRO A 527 -19.58 -0.22 28.63
N GLY A 528 -20.75 -0.45 28.02
CA GLY A 528 -21.65 0.62 27.62
C GLY A 528 -21.02 1.51 26.54
N TYR A 529 -21.60 2.70 26.35
CA TYR A 529 -21.03 3.73 25.50
C TYR A 529 -20.26 4.76 26.34
N PRO A 530 -19.20 5.38 25.79
CA PRO A 530 -18.54 6.52 26.42
C PRO A 530 -19.51 7.68 26.64
N LYS A 531 -19.23 8.52 27.66
CA LYS A 531 -20.11 9.62 28.06
C LYS A 531 -20.40 10.57 26.90
N GLU A 532 -19.40 10.91 26.11
CA GLU A 532 -19.49 11.82 24.96
C GLU A 532 -20.51 11.31 23.94
N PHE A 533 -20.51 10.01 23.67
CA PHE A 533 -21.47 9.39 22.75
C PHE A 533 -22.89 9.32 23.33
N LEU A 534 -23.03 9.12 24.66
CA LEU A 534 -24.32 9.19 25.34
C LEU A 534 -24.91 10.61 25.30
N GLU A 535 -24.09 11.65 25.38
CA GLU A 535 -24.49 13.05 25.23
C GLU A 535 -25.05 13.31 23.81
N GLU A 536 -24.41 12.76 22.75
CA GLU A 536 -24.94 12.88 21.39
C GLU A 536 -26.27 12.12 21.21
N ILE A 537 -26.45 10.96 21.84
CA ILE A 537 -27.75 10.26 21.87
C ILE A 537 -28.83 11.16 22.51
N VAL A 538 -28.54 11.77 23.66
CA VAL A 538 -29.49 12.66 24.32
C VAL A 538 -29.81 13.89 23.49
N LYS A 539 -28.80 14.50 22.86
CA LYS A 539 -28.96 15.62 21.93
C LYS A 539 -29.88 15.27 20.74
N ALA A 540 -29.70 14.08 20.14
CA ALA A 540 -30.52 13.62 19.04
C ALA A 540 -31.96 13.25 19.43
N THR A 541 -32.20 12.80 20.67
CA THR A 541 -33.47 12.22 21.12
C THR A 541 -34.23 13.09 22.12
N GLY A 542 -33.61 14.13 22.66
CA GLY A 542 -34.18 15.00 23.72
C GLY A 542 -34.57 14.20 24.97
N ASN A 543 -35.76 14.44 25.47
CA ASN A 543 -36.28 13.78 26.69
C ASN A 543 -36.84 12.36 26.45
N ARG A 544 -36.75 11.81 25.25
CA ARG A 544 -37.38 10.52 24.91
C ARG A 544 -36.98 9.38 25.85
N TYR A 545 -35.71 9.35 26.27
CA TYR A 545 -35.16 8.28 27.12
C TYR A 545 -34.94 8.72 28.58
N LYS A 546 -35.47 9.88 28.95
CA LYS A 546 -35.33 10.38 30.34
C LYS A 546 -36.11 9.49 31.30
N VAL A 547 -35.46 9.07 32.39
CA VAL A 547 -36.09 8.37 33.51
C VAL A 547 -36.66 9.42 34.46
N TYR A 548 -37.93 9.27 34.84
CA TYR A 548 -38.64 10.18 35.76
C TYR A 548 -38.76 9.57 37.15
#